data_0a4113d55155e80d527089b6a9608841
#
_entry.id   0a4113d55155e80d527089b6a9608841
#
_cell.length_a   1.000
_cell.length_b   1.000
_cell.length_c   1.000
_cell.angle_alpha   90.00
_cell.angle_beta   90.00
_cell.angle_gamma   90.00
#
_symmetry.space_group_name_H-M   'P 1'
#
loop_
_entity.id
_entity.type
_entity.pdbx_description
1 polymer ?
#
loop_
_entity_poly.entity_id
_entity_poly.type
_entity_poly.pdbx_seq_one_letter_code
_entity_poly.pdbx_strand_id
1 'polypeptide(L)'
;MKKTAWLLLCILLGFSWARAQTRKSESMVTIAGESYYVHTVEPGETLYSLGKAYGTDEQAIRRNNPHTAEGLKTGQVLKIPVVRQEPQKPLSERKKKRLFEIHTVNQGETAYSISKRYGVGLDVLMEDNEGFDPTHLSIGQQINIRKSSVGSSDHAEIKEQIESYKDALNSVSDRFTHHMVARGETLYSLGKRYGLPVDSIVRYNEANLRDGLKVGSILRIPVALQSGYPSESDPHAGIPGTGPVFPTDTPPLPDATAGERPVKRFDANAPVRIAMLLPLQADGTPNRQFLEFYQGALLALSDLKGNGVSARLDLFDTGRSVTETQTLLQRPELREADLIVGPVYDETFTPVADFAARYGIPAVSPLGAIESADHSLLFQAAPDAVSKYDKLRGLFSDTNNVVVISAAQNDTEFQQEILPLLPGTAHRLHYAKGMGGSALENVLSGDKENVIVVLSSDETTTDAILAYISSIQNSLIARSVLNPSIRVVGSSRWARFRNIEKNLFFKLNLRYVTSYHADRGNQRVLNFDRRYIADFGSIPSLYAYRGYDVTKLFVGTVKLHGSDFVRYLNEAELPLLQTPYRFVQKAPGRKFENGEWALVCYNNNYTIEVR
;
A
#
# COMPACT_ATOMS: atom_id res chain seq x y z
N MET A 1 -4.59 77.50 -8.83
CA MET A 1 -3.93 76.29 -9.28
C MET A 1 -3.14 75.56 -8.14
N LYS A 2 -3.63 75.56 -6.92
CA LYS A 2 -2.99 74.85 -5.77
C LYS A 2 -3.94 73.93 -4.97
N LYS A 3 -5.15 73.70 -5.45
CA LYS A 3 -6.15 72.80 -4.79
C LYS A 3 -6.42 71.50 -5.53
N THR A 4 -5.97 71.33 -6.77
CA THR A 4 -6.13 70.11 -7.57
C THR A 4 -4.99 69.12 -7.48
N ALA A 5 -3.81 69.53 -6.94
CA ALA A 5 -2.66 68.65 -6.75
C ALA A 5 -2.76 67.72 -5.48
N TRP A 6 -3.60 68.12 -4.51
CA TRP A 6 -3.80 67.34 -3.28
C TRP A 6 -4.82 66.19 -3.43
N LEU A 7 -5.72 66.28 -4.38
CA LEU A 7 -6.72 65.21 -4.65
C LEU A 7 -6.13 64.05 -5.45
N LEU A 8 -5.10 64.29 -6.26
CA LEU A 8 -4.38 63.24 -7.00
C LEU A 8 -3.36 62.48 -6.14
N LEU A 9 -2.85 63.09 -5.06
CA LEU A 9 -1.94 62.44 -4.12
C LEU A 9 -2.67 61.50 -3.13
N CYS A 10 -3.98 61.76 -2.88
CA CYS A 10 -4.79 60.87 -2.03
C CYS A 10 -5.34 59.64 -2.79
N ILE A 11 -5.39 59.67 -4.13
CA ILE A 11 -5.84 58.51 -4.95
C ILE A 11 -4.68 57.51 -5.18
N LEU A 12 -3.42 57.94 -5.09
CA LEU A 12 -2.24 57.09 -5.22
C LEU A 12 -1.79 56.40 -3.90
N LEU A 13 -2.37 56.78 -2.75
CA LEU A 13 -2.10 56.12 -1.45
C LEU A 13 -3.22 55.17 -0.99
N GLY A 14 -4.26 54.97 -1.84
CA GLY A 14 -5.36 54.04 -1.59
C GLY A 14 -5.15 52.64 -2.13
N PHE A 15 -3.95 52.26 -2.57
CA PHE A 15 -3.65 50.83 -2.80
C PHE A 15 -3.48 50.16 -1.44
N SER A 16 -4.61 49.71 -0.95
CA SER A 16 -4.76 48.83 0.18
C SER A 16 -3.72 47.75 0.14
N TRP A 17 -2.92 47.67 1.17
CA TRP A 17 -2.32 46.42 1.60
C TRP A 17 -3.47 45.44 1.90
N ALA A 18 -3.93 44.72 0.89
CA ALA A 18 -4.64 43.47 1.10
C ALA A 18 -3.63 42.54 1.79
N ARG A 19 -3.62 42.56 3.12
CA ARG A 19 -2.99 41.51 3.89
C ARG A 19 -3.66 40.23 3.44
N ALA A 20 -2.96 39.39 2.70
CA ALA A 20 -3.36 38.02 2.47
C ALA A 20 -3.54 37.40 3.87
N GLN A 21 -4.78 37.24 4.28
CA GLN A 21 -5.11 36.60 5.56
C GLN A 21 -4.95 35.10 5.28
N THR A 22 -3.82 34.51 5.72
CA THR A 22 -3.57 33.08 5.62
C THR A 22 -4.76 32.31 6.16
N ARG A 23 -5.43 31.56 5.30
CA ARG A 23 -6.55 30.70 5.70
C ARG A 23 -6.01 29.36 6.20
N LYS A 24 -6.44 28.97 7.39
CA LYS A 24 -6.11 27.67 7.95
C LYS A 24 -6.75 26.56 7.09
N SER A 25 -5.95 25.58 6.63
CA SER A 25 -6.46 24.39 5.96
C SER A 25 -7.23 23.53 6.96
N GLU A 26 -8.36 22.99 6.53
CA GLU A 26 -9.14 22.03 7.33
C GLU A 26 -8.70 20.58 7.07
N SER A 27 -7.83 20.36 6.08
CA SER A 27 -7.30 19.02 5.76
C SER A 27 -6.30 18.60 6.83
N MET A 28 -6.60 17.48 7.48
CA MET A 28 -5.73 16.90 8.52
C MET A 28 -5.28 15.50 8.13
N VAL A 29 -4.07 15.14 8.55
CA VAL A 29 -3.52 13.80 8.42
C VAL A 29 -2.91 13.39 9.75
N THR A 30 -3.12 12.14 10.16
CA THR A 30 -2.47 11.58 11.34
C THR A 30 -1.31 10.69 10.88
N ILE A 31 -0.10 11.02 11.31
CA ILE A 31 1.12 10.29 10.99
C ILE A 31 1.78 9.89 12.31
N ALA A 32 1.97 8.61 12.54
CA ALA A 32 2.58 8.06 13.76
C ALA A 32 1.91 8.53 15.07
N GLY A 33 0.57 8.70 15.06
CA GLY A 33 -0.17 9.16 16.23
C GLY A 33 -0.17 10.68 16.45
N GLU A 34 0.54 11.44 15.63
CA GLU A 34 0.52 12.91 15.65
C GLU A 34 -0.33 13.44 14.49
N SER A 35 -1.18 14.41 14.80
CA SER A 35 -2.06 15.04 13.81
C SER A 35 -1.40 16.28 13.22
N TYR A 36 -1.53 16.41 11.90
CA TYR A 36 -0.98 17.52 11.12
C TYR A 36 -2.06 18.12 10.23
N TYR A 37 -2.08 19.44 10.11
CA TYR A 37 -2.78 20.08 9.00
C TYR A 37 -1.96 19.92 7.73
N VAL A 38 -2.61 19.59 6.64
CA VAL A 38 -2.01 19.60 5.29
C VAL A 38 -2.34 20.95 4.65
N HIS A 39 -1.33 21.78 4.47
CA HIS A 39 -1.48 23.13 3.91
C HIS A 39 -0.72 23.26 2.61
N THR A 40 -1.39 23.75 1.56
CA THR A 40 -0.74 24.12 0.30
C THR A 40 -0.43 25.60 0.33
N VAL A 41 0.86 25.94 0.22
CA VAL A 41 1.35 27.32 0.31
C VAL A 41 0.75 28.20 -0.80
N GLU A 42 0.10 29.27 -0.40
CA GLU A 42 -0.46 30.28 -1.31
C GLU A 42 0.56 31.42 -1.59
N PRO A 43 0.39 32.20 -2.68
CA PRO A 43 1.25 33.32 -2.97
C PRO A 43 1.26 34.35 -1.84
N GLY A 44 2.45 34.71 -1.36
CA GLY A 44 2.65 35.69 -0.28
C GLY A 44 2.61 35.13 1.14
N GLU A 45 2.39 33.85 1.33
CA GLU A 45 2.49 33.21 2.64
C GLU A 45 3.95 33.00 3.06
N THR A 46 4.18 33.09 4.35
CA THR A 46 5.48 32.85 4.99
C THR A 46 5.32 31.85 6.12
N LEU A 47 6.41 31.22 6.55
CA LEU A 47 6.38 30.34 7.73
C LEU A 47 5.83 31.06 8.96
N TYR A 48 6.11 32.37 9.08
CA TYR A 48 5.58 33.20 10.16
C TYR A 48 4.06 33.37 10.07
N SER A 49 3.51 33.68 8.87
CA SER A 49 2.07 33.82 8.70
C SER A 49 1.34 32.50 8.91
N LEU A 50 1.94 31.39 8.46
CA LEU A 50 1.45 30.04 8.70
C LEU A 50 1.50 29.68 10.18
N GLY A 51 2.63 29.90 10.85
CA GLY A 51 2.76 29.67 12.29
C GLY A 51 1.67 30.38 13.09
N LYS A 52 1.43 31.66 12.76
CA LYS A 52 0.36 32.46 13.39
C LYS A 52 -1.05 31.93 13.09
N ALA A 53 -1.33 31.52 11.85
CA ALA A 53 -2.64 31.01 11.43
C ALA A 53 -2.96 29.66 12.10
N TYR A 54 -1.96 28.80 12.27
CA TYR A 54 -2.12 27.48 12.85
C TYR A 54 -1.83 27.39 14.35
N GLY A 55 -1.39 28.50 14.98
CA GLY A 55 -1.06 28.53 16.39
C GLY A 55 0.18 27.71 16.74
N THR A 56 1.14 27.61 15.83
CA THR A 56 2.41 26.90 16.00
C THR A 56 3.60 27.82 15.71
N ASP A 57 4.80 27.41 16.07
CA ASP A 57 6.00 28.18 15.77
C ASP A 57 6.63 27.75 14.42
N GLU A 58 7.43 28.65 13.82
CA GLU A 58 8.11 28.38 12.55
C GLU A 58 9.06 27.19 12.62
N GLN A 59 9.69 26.98 13.77
CA GLN A 59 10.64 25.88 13.95
C GLN A 59 9.91 24.53 13.96
N ALA A 60 8.72 24.47 14.54
CA ALA A 60 7.88 23.27 14.50
C ALA A 60 7.45 22.95 13.06
N ILE A 61 7.08 23.97 12.26
CA ILE A 61 6.79 23.77 10.84
C ILE A 61 8.03 23.27 10.10
N ARG A 62 9.20 23.87 10.32
CA ARG A 62 10.46 23.47 9.67
C ARG A 62 10.88 22.04 10.02
N ARG A 63 10.79 21.65 11.31
CA ARG A 63 11.14 20.29 11.75
C ARG A 63 10.34 19.22 11.03
N ASN A 64 9.06 19.50 10.75
CA ASN A 64 8.15 18.59 10.06
C ASN A 64 8.21 18.70 8.52
N ASN A 65 8.96 19.68 7.98
CA ASN A 65 9.11 19.95 6.56
C ASN A 65 10.55 20.35 6.22
N PRO A 66 11.52 19.42 6.23
CA PRO A 66 12.95 19.75 6.02
C PRO A 66 13.23 20.49 4.70
N HIS A 67 12.41 20.28 3.69
CA HIS A 67 12.52 20.95 2.39
C HIS A 67 12.17 22.45 2.41
N THR A 68 11.72 23.00 3.55
CA THR A 68 11.52 24.45 3.75
C THR A 68 12.81 25.20 4.10
N ALA A 69 13.93 24.51 4.23
CA ALA A 69 15.23 25.15 4.51
C ALA A 69 15.66 26.14 3.40
N GLU A 70 15.26 25.86 2.15
CA GLU A 70 15.53 26.71 0.98
C GLU A 70 14.46 27.80 0.73
N GLY A 71 13.51 27.97 1.65
CA GLY A 71 12.38 28.90 1.54
C GLY A 71 11.08 28.21 1.15
N LEU A 72 9.95 28.95 1.22
CA LEU A 72 8.64 28.48 0.79
C LEU A 72 8.43 28.74 -0.69
N LYS A 73 7.84 27.76 -1.37
CA LYS A 73 7.42 27.90 -2.77
C LYS A 73 5.89 27.79 -2.87
N THR A 74 5.26 28.66 -3.62
CA THR A 74 3.82 28.59 -3.90
C THR A 74 3.47 27.22 -4.49
N GLY A 75 2.38 26.61 -4.01
CA GLY A 75 1.96 25.24 -4.37
C GLY A 75 2.65 24.14 -3.59
N GLN A 76 3.62 24.46 -2.73
CA GLN A 76 4.28 23.50 -1.86
C GLN A 76 3.33 23.00 -0.77
N VAL A 77 3.28 21.70 -0.55
CA VAL A 77 2.45 21.09 0.50
C VAL A 77 3.26 20.94 1.79
N LEU A 78 2.71 21.47 2.88
CA LEU A 78 3.32 21.45 4.21
C LEU A 78 2.49 20.61 5.18
N LYS A 79 3.18 19.90 6.07
CA LYS A 79 2.61 19.28 7.26
C LYS A 79 2.80 20.24 8.43
N ILE A 80 1.73 20.82 8.92
CA ILE A 80 1.77 21.78 10.04
C ILE A 80 1.26 21.05 11.28
N PRO A 81 2.09 20.87 12.32
CA PRO A 81 1.68 20.12 13.51
C PRO A 81 0.48 20.81 14.17
N VAL A 82 -0.50 19.99 14.57
CA VAL A 82 -1.62 20.46 15.37
C VAL A 82 -1.07 20.75 16.77
N VAL A 83 -0.94 22.03 17.11
CA VAL A 83 -0.66 22.41 18.50
C VAL A 83 -1.96 22.12 19.27
N ARG A 84 -1.94 21.10 20.10
CA ARG A 84 -2.98 20.93 21.10
C ARG A 84 -2.98 22.19 21.95
N GLN A 85 -4.05 22.96 21.88
CA GLN A 85 -4.30 23.96 22.94
C GLN A 85 -4.27 23.17 24.25
N GLU A 86 -3.57 23.71 25.27
CA GLU A 86 -3.46 23.05 26.58
C GLU A 86 -4.80 22.43 26.98
N PRO A 87 -4.84 21.15 27.41
CA PRO A 87 -6.07 20.49 27.68
C PRO A 87 -6.86 21.33 28.67
N GLN A 88 -8.10 21.65 28.35
CA GLN A 88 -9.07 22.08 29.35
C GLN A 88 -8.87 21.14 30.53
N LYS A 89 -8.55 21.68 31.72
CA LYS A 89 -8.23 20.94 32.93
C LYS A 89 -8.94 19.59 32.94
N PRO A 90 -8.21 18.45 32.94
CA PRO A 90 -8.84 17.15 32.75
C PRO A 90 -9.98 17.04 33.75
N LEU A 91 -11.15 16.63 33.26
CA LEU A 91 -12.32 16.41 34.11
C LEU A 91 -11.87 15.55 35.29
N SER A 92 -12.10 16.02 36.52
CA SER A 92 -11.76 15.24 37.71
C SER A 92 -12.37 13.84 37.58
N GLU A 93 -11.68 12.79 38.02
CA GLU A 93 -12.13 11.40 37.95
C GLU A 93 -13.56 11.21 38.49
N ARG A 94 -13.92 12.01 39.50
CA ARG A 94 -15.28 12.03 40.06
C ARG A 94 -16.31 12.57 39.05
N LYS A 95 -15.95 13.55 38.22
CA LYS A 95 -16.82 14.13 37.19
C LYS A 95 -16.88 13.20 35.96
N LYS A 96 -15.77 12.55 35.57
CA LYS A 96 -15.77 11.53 34.52
C LYS A 96 -16.67 10.36 34.85
N LYS A 97 -16.54 9.76 36.05
CA LYS A 97 -17.41 8.66 36.53
C LYS A 97 -18.90 9.03 36.58
N ARG A 98 -19.22 10.31 36.76
CA ARG A 98 -20.61 10.79 36.76
C ARG A 98 -21.18 10.89 35.34
N LEU A 99 -20.35 11.31 34.35
CA LEU A 99 -20.78 11.58 32.98
C LEU A 99 -20.68 10.35 32.08
N PHE A 100 -19.67 9.52 32.32
CA PHE A 100 -19.37 8.38 31.47
C PHE A 100 -19.45 7.05 32.22
N GLU A 101 -19.82 6.02 31.49
CA GLU A 101 -19.57 4.63 31.82
C GLU A 101 -18.34 4.20 31.01
N ILE A 102 -17.37 3.51 31.62
CA ILE A 102 -16.19 3.04 30.96
C ILE A 102 -16.44 1.60 30.54
N HIS A 103 -16.45 1.37 29.22
CA HIS A 103 -16.47 0.04 28.63
C HIS A 103 -15.03 -0.41 28.31
N THR A 104 -14.66 -1.61 28.75
CA THR A 104 -13.39 -2.23 28.36
C THR A 104 -13.65 -3.22 27.24
N VAL A 105 -12.98 -3.05 26.11
CA VAL A 105 -13.15 -3.88 24.91
C VAL A 105 -12.70 -5.30 25.18
N ASN A 106 -13.59 -6.27 24.99
CA ASN A 106 -13.32 -7.70 25.12
C ASN A 106 -12.96 -8.32 23.76
N GLN A 107 -12.43 -9.55 23.80
CA GLN A 107 -12.11 -10.29 22.60
C GLN A 107 -13.35 -10.48 21.69
N GLY A 108 -13.22 -10.10 20.42
CA GLY A 108 -14.29 -10.22 19.42
C GLY A 108 -15.32 -9.08 19.44
N GLU A 109 -15.21 -8.08 20.33
CA GLU A 109 -16.05 -6.89 20.27
C GLU A 109 -15.60 -5.94 19.16
N THR A 110 -16.55 -5.30 18.53
CA THR A 110 -16.38 -4.28 17.49
C THR A 110 -17.08 -2.99 17.92
N ALA A 111 -16.73 -1.87 17.31
CA ALA A 111 -17.43 -0.61 17.56
C ALA A 111 -18.93 -0.75 17.33
N TYR A 112 -19.34 -1.50 16.32
CA TYR A 112 -20.74 -1.80 16.06
C TYR A 112 -21.40 -2.58 17.21
N SER A 113 -20.76 -3.63 17.73
CA SER A 113 -21.34 -4.42 18.83
C SER A 113 -21.44 -3.61 20.12
N ILE A 114 -20.48 -2.71 20.36
CA ILE A 114 -20.48 -1.81 21.53
C ILE A 114 -21.54 -0.72 21.36
N SER A 115 -21.57 -0.04 20.21
CA SER A 115 -22.62 0.95 19.88
C SER A 115 -24.02 0.35 20.01
N LYS A 116 -24.20 -0.86 19.48
CA LYS A 116 -25.47 -1.59 19.59
C LYS A 116 -25.83 -1.94 21.04
N ARG A 117 -24.86 -2.38 21.85
CA ARG A 117 -25.09 -2.72 23.27
C ARG A 117 -25.60 -1.53 24.07
N TYR A 118 -25.02 -0.36 23.82
CA TYR A 118 -25.37 0.86 24.56
C TYR A 118 -26.43 1.72 23.84
N GLY A 119 -26.76 1.39 22.58
CA GLY A 119 -27.67 2.20 21.77
C GLY A 119 -27.14 3.62 21.55
N VAL A 120 -25.82 3.75 21.32
CA VAL A 120 -25.12 5.03 21.15
C VAL A 120 -24.53 5.08 19.75
N GLY A 121 -24.78 6.17 19.02
CA GLY A 121 -24.24 6.36 17.68
C GLY A 121 -22.72 6.45 17.64
N LEU A 122 -22.16 6.14 16.49
CA LEU A 122 -20.71 6.19 16.24
C LEU A 122 -20.17 7.61 16.41
N ASP A 123 -20.91 8.61 15.97
CA ASP A 123 -20.60 10.04 16.09
C ASP A 123 -20.38 10.46 17.56
N VAL A 124 -21.25 10.00 18.45
CA VAL A 124 -21.15 10.26 19.90
C VAL A 124 -19.94 9.53 20.50
N LEU A 125 -19.69 8.28 20.08
CA LEU A 125 -18.51 7.55 20.55
C LEU A 125 -17.20 8.22 20.09
N MET A 126 -17.15 8.74 18.86
CA MET A 126 -15.98 9.46 18.36
C MET A 126 -15.77 10.80 19.05
N GLU A 127 -16.85 11.53 19.37
CA GLU A 127 -16.80 12.79 20.11
C GLU A 127 -16.24 12.61 21.52
N ASP A 128 -16.63 11.54 22.21
CA ASP A 128 -16.28 11.27 23.61
C ASP A 128 -14.93 10.57 23.81
N ASN A 129 -14.35 10.06 22.73
CA ASN A 129 -13.11 9.27 22.75
C ASN A 129 -12.13 9.78 21.69
N GLU A 130 -11.29 10.73 22.06
CA GLU A 130 -10.28 11.27 21.17
C GLU A 130 -9.36 10.16 20.63
N GLY A 131 -9.22 10.09 19.30
CA GLY A 131 -8.44 9.04 18.65
C GLY A 131 -9.14 7.68 18.53
N PHE A 132 -10.45 7.62 18.79
CA PHE A 132 -11.23 6.41 18.60
C PHE A 132 -11.31 6.02 17.12
N ASP A 133 -10.76 4.86 16.78
CA ASP A 133 -10.90 4.25 15.45
C ASP A 133 -11.88 3.07 15.55
N PRO A 134 -13.11 3.23 15.03
CA PRO A 134 -14.13 2.18 15.11
C PRO A 134 -13.82 0.94 14.28
N THR A 135 -12.82 1.00 13.40
CA THR A 135 -12.39 -0.15 12.59
C THR A 135 -11.28 -0.98 13.25
N HIS A 136 -10.60 -0.41 14.26
CA HIS A 136 -9.45 -1.03 14.93
C HIS A 136 -9.50 -0.85 16.44
N LEU A 137 -10.30 -1.69 17.11
CA LEU A 137 -10.36 -1.74 18.57
C LEU A 137 -9.34 -2.74 19.11
N SER A 138 -8.62 -2.34 20.15
CA SER A 138 -7.69 -3.22 20.88
C SER A 138 -8.36 -3.86 22.08
N ILE A 139 -8.11 -5.15 22.32
CA ILE A 139 -8.58 -5.81 23.54
C ILE A 139 -7.99 -5.08 24.76
N GLY A 140 -8.84 -4.78 25.74
CA GLY A 140 -8.47 -3.99 26.93
C GLY A 140 -8.52 -2.48 26.73
N GLN A 141 -8.80 -1.98 25.51
CA GLN A 141 -9.03 -0.56 25.27
C GLN A 141 -10.22 -0.07 26.07
N GLN A 142 -10.09 1.09 26.73
CA GLN A 142 -11.18 1.72 27.47
C GLN A 142 -11.90 2.73 26.59
N ILE A 143 -13.21 2.61 26.53
CA ILE A 143 -14.11 3.48 25.76
C ILE A 143 -15.05 4.17 26.72
N ASN A 144 -15.11 5.49 26.67
CA ASN A 144 -16.06 6.31 27.42
C ASN A 144 -17.42 6.27 26.74
N ILE A 145 -18.43 5.84 27.42
CA ILE A 145 -19.81 5.82 26.96
C ILE A 145 -20.58 6.91 27.71
N ARG A 146 -21.04 7.94 27.02
CA ARG A 146 -21.80 9.06 27.64
C ARG A 146 -23.16 8.56 28.15
N LYS A 147 -23.35 8.57 29.45
CA LYS A 147 -24.58 8.04 30.10
C LYS A 147 -25.88 8.70 29.60
N SER A 148 -25.83 10.00 29.27
CA SER A 148 -26.96 10.72 28.70
C SER A 148 -27.31 10.34 27.26
N SER A 149 -26.40 9.65 26.56
CA SER A 149 -26.58 9.23 25.18
C SER A 149 -26.90 7.73 25.04
N VAL A 150 -26.94 6.98 26.15
CA VAL A 150 -27.30 5.55 26.11
C VAL A 150 -28.75 5.43 25.65
N GLY A 151 -28.97 4.63 24.58
CA GLY A 151 -30.28 4.43 23.98
C GLY A 151 -30.75 5.59 23.07
N SER A 152 -29.85 6.53 22.70
CA SER A 152 -30.19 7.68 21.83
C SER A 152 -30.23 7.35 20.33
N SER A 153 -29.64 6.24 19.92
CA SER A 153 -29.56 5.80 18.51
C SER A 153 -30.12 4.39 18.35
N ASP A 154 -30.85 4.14 17.26
CA ASP A 154 -31.37 2.82 16.98
C ASP A 154 -30.34 1.96 16.21
N HIS A 155 -30.62 0.67 16.07
CA HIS A 155 -29.69 -0.27 15.42
C HIS A 155 -29.50 -0.02 13.93
N ALA A 156 -30.51 0.54 13.25
CA ALA A 156 -30.43 0.82 11.83
C ALA A 156 -29.51 2.04 11.58
N GLU A 157 -29.69 3.09 12.41
CA GLU A 157 -28.86 4.29 12.39
C GLU A 157 -27.38 3.98 12.70
N ILE A 158 -27.13 3.19 13.75
CA ILE A 158 -25.76 2.78 14.12
C ILE A 158 -25.10 2.00 12.98
N LYS A 159 -25.81 1.07 12.34
CA LYS A 159 -25.30 0.30 11.21
C LYS A 159 -24.96 1.20 10.03
N GLU A 160 -25.85 2.14 9.70
CA GLU A 160 -25.63 3.10 8.61
C GLU A 160 -24.41 3.98 8.86
N GLN A 161 -24.24 4.50 10.07
CA GLN A 161 -23.06 5.30 10.44
C GLN A 161 -21.75 4.52 10.33
N ILE A 162 -21.72 3.27 10.78
CA ILE A 162 -20.53 2.41 10.69
C ILE A 162 -20.20 2.07 9.22
N GLU A 163 -21.18 1.75 8.39
CA GLU A 163 -20.96 1.47 6.98
C GLU A 163 -20.49 2.73 6.24
N SER A 164 -21.13 3.89 6.50
CA SER A 164 -20.71 5.17 5.93
C SER A 164 -19.27 5.56 6.33
N TYR A 165 -18.87 5.28 7.57
CA TYR A 165 -17.49 5.51 8.02
C TYR A 165 -16.49 4.60 7.28
N LYS A 166 -16.82 3.32 7.11
CA LYS A 166 -15.99 2.39 6.32
C LYS A 166 -15.88 2.83 4.87
N ASP A 167 -16.99 3.26 4.27
CA ASP A 167 -17.01 3.76 2.90
C ASP A 167 -16.15 5.01 2.74
N ALA A 168 -16.17 5.91 3.72
CA ALA A 168 -15.35 7.09 3.74
C ALA A 168 -13.84 6.76 3.82
N LEU A 169 -13.46 5.84 4.71
CA LEU A 169 -12.09 5.35 4.80
C LEU A 169 -11.62 4.67 3.51
N ASN A 170 -12.52 3.94 2.84
CA ASN A 170 -12.23 3.23 1.61
C ASN A 170 -12.19 4.15 0.38
N SER A 171 -12.77 5.34 0.46
CA SER A 171 -12.89 6.28 -0.65
C SER A 171 -11.86 7.41 -0.62
N VAL A 172 -10.65 7.18 -0.08
CA VAL A 172 -9.56 8.17 -0.11
C VAL A 172 -9.18 8.48 -1.55
N SER A 173 -9.84 9.49 -2.11
CA SER A 173 -9.55 10.07 -3.42
C SER A 173 -9.11 11.52 -3.21
N ASP A 174 -8.00 11.94 -3.84
CA ASP A 174 -7.53 13.33 -3.83
C ASP A 174 -8.56 14.33 -4.42
N ARG A 175 -9.66 13.80 -4.99
CA ARG A 175 -10.76 14.60 -5.56
C ARG A 175 -11.87 14.91 -4.57
N PHE A 176 -11.86 14.28 -3.40
CA PHE A 176 -12.94 14.43 -2.42
C PHE A 176 -12.39 14.63 -1.02
N THR A 177 -12.96 15.59 -0.30
CA THR A 177 -12.87 15.69 1.15
C THR A 177 -14.11 15.02 1.74
N HIS A 178 -13.95 14.26 2.82
CA HIS A 178 -15.06 13.62 3.51
C HIS A 178 -15.54 14.50 4.65
N HIS A 179 -16.85 14.71 4.73
CA HIS A 179 -17.49 15.49 5.78
C HIS A 179 -18.52 14.65 6.51
N MET A 180 -18.34 14.48 7.83
CA MET A 180 -19.36 13.88 8.69
C MET A 180 -20.36 14.97 9.09
N VAL A 181 -21.63 14.74 8.79
CA VAL A 181 -22.70 15.71 9.03
C VAL A 181 -22.95 15.88 10.53
N ALA A 182 -22.72 17.09 11.03
CA ALA A 182 -22.99 17.45 12.42
C ALA A 182 -24.45 17.90 12.62
N ARG A 183 -24.90 17.87 13.87
CA ARG A 183 -26.26 18.28 14.21
C ARG A 183 -26.49 19.76 13.85
N GLY A 184 -27.55 20.02 13.07
CA GLY A 184 -27.91 21.36 12.62
C GLY A 184 -27.28 21.79 11.30
N GLU A 185 -26.44 20.96 10.69
CA GLU A 185 -25.94 21.23 9.35
C GLU A 185 -26.99 20.93 8.26
N THR A 186 -26.91 21.67 7.18
CA THR A 186 -27.76 21.51 6.00
C THR A 186 -26.90 21.43 4.76
N LEU A 187 -27.39 20.86 3.67
CA LEU A 187 -26.67 20.85 2.39
C LEU A 187 -26.29 22.26 1.94
N TYR A 188 -27.13 23.25 2.25
CA TYR A 188 -26.85 24.67 1.96
C TYR A 188 -25.67 25.20 2.80
N SER A 189 -25.65 24.91 4.12
CA SER A 189 -24.53 25.32 4.97
C SER A 189 -23.23 24.64 4.57
N LEU A 190 -23.28 23.38 4.13
CA LEU A 190 -22.14 22.65 3.61
C LEU A 190 -21.68 23.20 2.26
N GLY A 191 -22.60 23.49 1.35
CA GLY A 191 -22.27 24.15 0.08
C GLY A 191 -21.56 25.48 0.30
N LYS A 192 -22.03 26.30 1.26
CA LYS A 192 -21.38 27.56 1.63
C LYS A 192 -20.01 27.34 2.28
N ARG A 193 -19.87 26.33 3.17
CA ARG A 193 -18.60 25.99 3.84
C ARG A 193 -17.52 25.58 2.85
N TYR A 194 -17.87 24.76 1.86
CA TYR A 194 -16.94 24.21 0.89
C TYR A 194 -16.86 25.00 -0.42
N GLY A 195 -17.62 26.07 -0.55
CA GLY A 195 -17.63 26.89 -1.76
C GLY A 195 -18.21 26.18 -2.99
N LEU A 196 -19.15 25.25 -2.77
CA LEU A 196 -19.70 24.38 -3.81
C LEU A 196 -21.22 24.59 -3.96
N PRO A 197 -21.76 24.48 -5.19
CA PRO A 197 -23.19 24.36 -5.39
C PRO A 197 -23.73 23.12 -4.67
N VAL A 198 -24.92 23.23 -4.06
CA VAL A 198 -25.58 22.10 -3.38
C VAL A 198 -25.74 20.90 -4.31
N ASP A 199 -26.07 21.14 -5.58
CA ASP A 199 -26.22 20.10 -6.60
C ASP A 199 -24.94 19.29 -6.82
N SER A 200 -23.76 19.91 -6.68
CA SER A 200 -22.48 19.20 -6.74
C SER A 200 -22.30 18.25 -5.56
N ILE A 201 -22.72 18.65 -4.36
CA ILE A 201 -22.67 17.77 -3.19
C ILE A 201 -23.67 16.62 -3.37
N VAL A 202 -24.89 16.91 -3.81
CA VAL A 202 -25.96 15.90 -4.04
C VAL A 202 -25.50 14.88 -5.09
N ARG A 203 -24.97 15.32 -6.23
CA ARG A 203 -24.54 14.46 -7.34
C ARG A 203 -23.55 13.37 -6.91
N TYR A 204 -22.63 13.69 -6.01
CA TYR A 204 -21.62 12.73 -5.54
C TYR A 204 -22.06 11.92 -4.30
N ASN A 205 -23.28 12.19 -3.79
CA ASN A 205 -23.82 11.57 -2.59
C ASN A 205 -25.25 11.05 -2.76
N GLU A 206 -25.70 10.77 -3.98
CA GLU A 206 -27.09 10.38 -4.26
C GLU A 206 -27.57 9.21 -3.41
N ALA A 207 -26.71 8.19 -3.23
CA ALA A 207 -27.05 7.02 -2.42
C ALA A 207 -27.23 7.40 -0.92
N ASN A 208 -26.36 8.26 -0.39
CA ASN A 208 -26.36 8.66 1.03
C ASN A 208 -27.41 9.72 1.34
N LEU A 209 -27.93 10.41 0.32
CA LEU A 209 -28.94 11.47 0.42
C LEU A 209 -30.32 11.04 -0.02
N ARG A 210 -30.52 9.76 -0.38
CA ARG A 210 -31.82 9.25 -0.86
C ARG A 210 -32.97 9.52 0.12
N ASP A 211 -32.71 9.44 1.42
CA ASP A 211 -33.67 9.70 2.50
C ASP A 211 -33.40 11.04 3.20
N GLY A 212 -32.72 11.98 2.55
CA GLY A 212 -32.32 13.27 3.10
C GLY A 212 -30.98 13.27 3.85
N LEU A 213 -30.58 14.46 4.31
CA LEU A 213 -29.32 14.64 5.06
C LEU A 213 -29.52 14.19 6.52
N LYS A 214 -28.76 13.18 6.94
CA LYS A 214 -28.82 12.64 8.32
C LYS A 214 -27.55 12.98 9.09
N VAL A 215 -27.69 13.30 10.35
CA VAL A 215 -26.57 13.51 11.28
C VAL A 215 -25.73 12.23 11.38
N GLY A 216 -24.42 12.36 11.34
CA GLY A 216 -23.47 11.22 11.36
C GLY A 216 -23.24 10.56 9.99
N SER A 217 -24.01 10.92 8.94
CA SER A 217 -23.69 10.46 7.59
C SER A 217 -22.43 11.14 7.07
N ILE A 218 -21.64 10.41 6.28
CA ILE A 218 -20.42 10.93 5.68
C ILE A 218 -20.68 11.28 4.22
N LEU A 219 -20.47 12.55 3.88
CA LEU A 219 -20.61 13.06 2.54
C LEU A 219 -19.26 13.16 1.85
N ARG A 220 -19.22 12.82 0.56
CA ARG A 220 -18.12 13.11 -0.35
C ARG A 220 -18.26 14.53 -0.86
N ILE A 221 -17.36 15.39 -0.45
CA ILE A 221 -17.33 16.79 -0.87
C ILE A 221 -16.25 16.93 -1.95
N PRO A 222 -16.61 17.20 -3.22
CA PRO A 222 -15.61 17.37 -4.26
C PRO A 222 -14.70 18.55 -3.92
N VAL A 223 -13.39 18.34 -4.01
CA VAL A 223 -12.41 19.42 -3.89
C VAL A 223 -12.57 20.28 -5.14
N ALA A 224 -13.02 21.52 -4.98
CA ALA A 224 -13.17 22.44 -6.09
C ALA A 224 -11.84 22.60 -6.81
N LEU A 225 -11.79 22.19 -8.07
CA LEU A 225 -10.69 22.51 -8.96
C LEU A 225 -10.71 24.03 -9.16
N GLN A 226 -9.91 24.73 -8.38
CA GLN A 226 -9.56 26.10 -8.70
C GLN A 226 -8.70 26.08 -9.95
N SER A 227 -9.28 26.57 -11.01
CA SER A 227 -8.76 26.89 -12.34
C SER A 227 -8.96 25.85 -13.45
N GLY A 228 -9.85 26.22 -14.36
CA GLY A 228 -9.64 26.08 -15.81
C GLY A 228 -9.76 24.67 -16.37
N TYR A 229 -10.99 24.12 -16.40
CA TYR A 229 -11.35 23.19 -17.46
C TYR A 229 -12.39 23.83 -18.39
N PRO A 230 -12.16 23.73 -19.71
CA PRO A 230 -13.17 24.14 -20.68
C PRO A 230 -14.38 23.22 -20.58
N SER A 231 -15.55 23.80 -20.77
CA SER A 231 -16.85 23.18 -20.96
C SER A 231 -16.78 21.98 -21.91
N GLU A 232 -17.41 20.88 -21.53
CA GLU A 232 -17.70 19.76 -22.42
C GLU A 232 -18.37 20.24 -23.69
N SER A 233 -17.68 20.14 -24.82
CA SER A 233 -18.28 20.10 -26.13
C SER A 233 -17.43 19.19 -27.03
N ASP A 234 -18.06 18.10 -27.47
CA ASP A 234 -17.76 17.21 -28.59
C ASP A 234 -16.74 16.09 -28.45
N PRO A 235 -17.16 14.80 -28.53
CA PRO A 235 -16.30 13.64 -28.48
C PRO A 235 -15.71 13.18 -29.82
N HIS A 236 -15.57 14.09 -30.82
CA HIS A 236 -14.98 13.74 -32.10
C HIS A 236 -14.04 14.82 -32.66
N ALA A 237 -12.87 14.98 -32.04
CA ALA A 237 -11.75 15.61 -32.71
C ALA A 237 -10.52 14.69 -32.57
N GLY A 238 -10.16 14.07 -33.70
CA GLY A 238 -9.06 13.14 -33.81
C GLY A 238 -7.71 13.76 -33.47
N ILE A 239 -6.95 13.08 -32.65
CA ILE A 239 -5.53 13.33 -32.45
C ILE A 239 -4.77 12.50 -33.51
N PRO A 240 -3.87 13.10 -34.29
CA PRO A 240 -3.03 12.32 -35.21
C PRO A 240 -2.11 11.41 -34.43
N GLY A 241 -2.09 10.13 -34.81
CA GLY A 241 -1.28 9.12 -34.19
C GLY A 241 0.22 9.39 -34.28
N THR A 242 0.85 9.43 -33.12
CA THR A 242 2.25 9.07 -32.97
C THR A 242 2.27 7.88 -32.03
N GLY A 243 2.09 6.70 -32.60
CA GLY A 243 2.42 5.46 -31.90
C GLY A 243 3.93 5.44 -31.62
N PRO A 244 4.36 4.78 -30.52
CA PRO A 244 5.78 4.62 -30.26
C PRO A 244 6.40 3.83 -31.42
N VAL A 245 7.34 4.44 -32.11
CA VAL A 245 8.20 3.79 -33.12
C VAL A 245 9.20 2.95 -32.33
N PHE A 246 9.02 1.63 -32.38
CA PHE A 246 10.02 0.68 -31.87
C PHE A 246 11.12 0.48 -32.91
N PRO A 247 12.41 0.42 -32.52
CA PRO A 247 13.50 0.13 -33.43
C PRO A 247 13.36 -1.30 -33.98
N THR A 248 13.31 -1.44 -35.31
CA THR A 248 13.18 -2.71 -36.03
C THR A 248 14.52 -3.33 -36.41
N ASP A 249 15.57 -3.15 -35.65
CA ASP A 249 16.84 -3.78 -35.92
C ASP A 249 17.33 -4.60 -34.71
N THR A 250 16.81 -5.84 -34.61
CA THR A 250 17.40 -6.87 -33.74
C THR A 250 17.94 -8.01 -34.63
N PRO A 251 19.19 -8.48 -34.41
CA PRO A 251 19.76 -9.58 -35.17
C PRO A 251 18.94 -10.86 -34.96
N PRO A 252 18.85 -11.76 -35.95
CA PRO A 252 18.17 -13.03 -35.78
C PRO A 252 18.89 -13.87 -34.74
N LEU A 253 18.13 -14.31 -33.72
CA LEU A 253 18.59 -15.23 -32.69
C LEU A 253 18.76 -16.64 -33.25
N PRO A 254 19.69 -17.45 -32.69
CA PRO A 254 19.97 -18.79 -33.15
C PRO A 254 18.76 -19.70 -33.06
N ASP A 255 18.71 -20.67 -34.00
CA ASP A 255 17.69 -21.68 -34.14
C ASP A 255 17.35 -22.37 -32.81
N ALA A 256 16.07 -22.69 -32.63
CA ALA A 256 15.49 -23.37 -31.46
C ALA A 256 16.34 -24.58 -31.05
N THR A 257 16.82 -24.56 -29.80
CA THR A 257 17.58 -25.66 -29.24
C THR A 257 16.74 -26.92 -29.09
N ALA A 258 17.34 -28.07 -29.38
CA ALA A 258 16.68 -29.38 -29.25
C ALA A 258 16.07 -29.57 -27.83
N GLY A 259 14.73 -29.59 -27.74
CA GLY A 259 13.99 -29.74 -26.46
C GLY A 259 12.88 -28.71 -26.23
N GLU A 260 12.86 -27.61 -26.97
CA GLU A 260 11.79 -26.61 -26.85
C GLU A 260 10.49 -27.08 -27.52
N ARG A 261 9.37 -26.97 -26.80
CA ARG A 261 8.05 -27.26 -27.33
C ARG A 261 7.51 -26.03 -28.05
N PRO A 262 6.99 -26.17 -29.30
CA PRO A 262 6.47 -25.03 -30.04
C PRO A 262 5.21 -24.48 -29.35
N VAL A 263 5.16 -23.17 -29.17
CA VAL A 263 3.95 -22.47 -28.72
C VAL A 263 2.91 -22.50 -29.85
N LYS A 264 1.64 -22.70 -29.48
CA LYS A 264 0.51 -22.59 -30.39
C LYS A 264 0.54 -21.24 -31.11
N ARG A 265 0.27 -21.26 -32.42
CA ARG A 265 0.21 -20.02 -33.21
C ARG A 265 -0.91 -19.11 -32.71
N PHE A 266 -0.57 -17.86 -32.47
CA PHE A 266 -1.46 -16.81 -32.05
C PHE A 266 -1.82 -15.90 -33.23
N ASP A 267 -3.12 -15.58 -33.39
CA ASP A 267 -3.58 -14.58 -34.37
C ASP A 267 -3.50 -13.18 -33.72
N ALA A 268 -2.59 -12.35 -34.18
CA ALA A 268 -2.40 -11.00 -33.67
C ALA A 268 -3.65 -10.10 -33.79
N ASN A 269 -4.56 -10.39 -34.74
CA ASN A 269 -5.79 -9.63 -34.93
C ASN A 269 -6.95 -10.14 -34.05
N ALA A 270 -6.83 -11.36 -33.50
CA ALA A 270 -7.83 -11.92 -32.60
C ALA A 270 -7.67 -11.44 -31.16
N PRO A 271 -8.74 -11.47 -30.34
CA PRO A 271 -8.59 -11.29 -28.90
C PRO A 271 -7.72 -12.41 -28.29
N VAL A 272 -6.83 -12.06 -27.35
CA VAL A 272 -6.11 -13.05 -26.55
C VAL A 272 -7.11 -13.82 -25.68
N ARG A 273 -7.18 -15.14 -25.83
CA ARG A 273 -8.08 -16.02 -25.07
C ARG A 273 -7.34 -16.56 -23.86
N ILE A 274 -7.84 -16.22 -22.68
CA ILE A 274 -7.23 -16.56 -21.41
C ILE A 274 -8.16 -17.51 -20.67
N ALA A 275 -7.67 -18.69 -20.32
CA ALA A 275 -8.34 -19.59 -19.39
C ALA A 275 -7.73 -19.37 -17.99
N MET A 276 -8.52 -18.87 -17.05
CA MET A 276 -8.08 -18.67 -15.67
C MET A 276 -8.68 -19.74 -14.76
N LEU A 277 -7.82 -20.56 -14.16
CA LEU A 277 -8.18 -21.68 -13.30
C LEU A 277 -7.79 -21.34 -11.86
N LEU A 278 -8.78 -21.06 -11.01
CA LEU A 278 -8.55 -20.68 -9.62
C LEU A 278 -9.41 -21.54 -8.67
N PRO A 279 -8.93 -21.88 -7.48
CA PRO A 279 -9.73 -22.56 -6.46
C PRO A 279 -10.59 -21.53 -5.71
N LEU A 280 -11.64 -21.03 -6.38
CA LEU A 280 -12.52 -19.97 -5.84
C LEU A 280 -13.34 -20.45 -4.66
N GLN A 281 -13.69 -21.74 -4.64
CA GLN A 281 -14.34 -22.40 -3.53
C GLN A 281 -13.51 -23.61 -3.10
N ALA A 282 -13.22 -23.73 -1.83
CA ALA A 282 -12.64 -24.92 -1.24
C ALA A 282 -13.62 -25.42 -0.18
N ASP A 283 -14.03 -26.68 -0.29
CA ASP A 283 -15.02 -27.30 0.62
C ASP A 283 -16.33 -26.47 0.77
N GLY A 284 -16.77 -25.87 -0.33
CA GLY A 284 -17.98 -25.03 -0.37
C GLY A 284 -17.83 -23.64 0.26
N THR A 285 -16.64 -23.27 0.73
CA THR A 285 -16.35 -21.95 1.30
C THR A 285 -15.64 -21.07 0.27
N PRO A 286 -16.15 -19.84 -0.02
CA PRO A 286 -15.50 -18.92 -0.93
C PRO A 286 -14.10 -18.53 -0.45
N ASN A 287 -13.13 -18.61 -1.34
CA ASN A 287 -11.75 -18.22 -1.07
C ASN A 287 -11.51 -16.78 -1.52
N ARG A 288 -11.52 -15.86 -0.56
CA ARG A 288 -11.34 -14.43 -0.81
C ARG A 288 -10.03 -14.09 -1.53
N GLN A 289 -8.94 -14.79 -1.24
CA GLN A 289 -7.63 -14.52 -1.82
C GLN A 289 -7.62 -14.71 -3.34
N PHE A 290 -8.25 -15.77 -3.83
CA PHE A 290 -8.30 -16.04 -5.27
C PHE A 290 -9.35 -15.17 -5.96
N LEU A 291 -10.40 -14.76 -5.25
CA LEU A 291 -11.32 -13.74 -5.76
C LEU A 291 -10.59 -12.41 -5.96
N GLU A 292 -9.78 -11.98 -4.99
CA GLU A 292 -8.96 -10.76 -5.11
C GLU A 292 -7.94 -10.85 -6.25
N PHE A 293 -7.34 -12.03 -6.47
CA PHE A 293 -6.47 -12.26 -7.63
C PHE A 293 -7.24 -12.04 -8.95
N TYR A 294 -8.43 -12.62 -9.07
CA TYR A 294 -9.29 -12.43 -10.24
C TYR A 294 -9.69 -10.96 -10.43
N GLN A 295 -10.05 -10.25 -9.37
CA GLN A 295 -10.37 -8.83 -9.42
C GLN A 295 -9.18 -7.98 -9.91
N GLY A 296 -7.98 -8.29 -9.44
CA GLY A 296 -6.75 -7.68 -9.96
C GLY A 296 -6.54 -7.93 -11.45
N ALA A 297 -6.78 -9.16 -11.90
CA ALA A 297 -6.70 -9.52 -13.32
C ALA A 297 -7.70 -8.72 -14.18
N LEU A 298 -8.93 -8.50 -13.70
CA LEU A 298 -9.92 -7.67 -14.41
C LEU A 298 -9.44 -6.23 -14.60
N LEU A 299 -8.81 -5.64 -13.58
CA LEU A 299 -8.23 -4.29 -13.71
C LEU A 299 -7.07 -4.25 -14.71
N ALA A 300 -6.24 -5.30 -14.75
CA ALA A 300 -5.18 -5.41 -15.75
C ALA A 300 -5.73 -5.47 -17.17
N LEU A 301 -6.77 -6.27 -17.39
CA LEU A 301 -7.44 -6.38 -18.69
C LEU A 301 -8.12 -5.06 -19.09
N SER A 302 -8.68 -4.33 -18.14
CA SER A 302 -9.25 -3.00 -18.39
C SER A 302 -8.18 -2.01 -18.84
N ASP A 303 -7.00 -2.02 -18.21
CA ASP A 303 -5.86 -1.16 -18.61
C ASP A 303 -5.32 -1.55 -19.98
N LEU A 304 -5.18 -2.85 -20.23
CA LEU A 304 -4.74 -3.37 -21.53
C LEU A 304 -5.74 -2.97 -22.64
N LYS A 305 -7.04 -3.04 -22.36
CA LYS A 305 -8.08 -2.59 -23.29
C LYS A 305 -7.95 -1.10 -23.61
N GLY A 306 -7.65 -0.26 -22.60
CA GLY A 306 -7.37 1.16 -22.80
C GLY A 306 -6.19 1.43 -23.74
N ASN A 307 -5.26 0.48 -23.84
CA ASN A 307 -4.10 0.50 -24.74
C ASN A 307 -4.34 -0.30 -26.05
N GLY A 308 -5.57 -0.60 -26.41
CA GLY A 308 -5.94 -1.27 -27.66
C GLY A 308 -5.77 -2.79 -27.65
N VAL A 309 -5.48 -3.41 -26.51
CA VAL A 309 -5.39 -4.87 -26.39
C VAL A 309 -6.78 -5.48 -26.21
N SER A 310 -7.19 -6.34 -27.13
CA SER A 310 -8.41 -7.13 -27.02
C SER A 310 -8.11 -8.47 -26.36
N ALA A 311 -8.89 -8.84 -25.34
CA ALA A 311 -8.74 -10.10 -24.64
C ALA A 311 -10.12 -10.67 -24.21
N ARG A 312 -10.21 -11.99 -24.13
CA ARG A 312 -11.34 -12.73 -23.57
C ARG A 312 -10.83 -13.57 -22.38
N LEU A 313 -11.47 -13.45 -21.24
CA LEU A 313 -11.14 -14.19 -20.03
C LEU A 313 -12.29 -15.16 -19.69
N ASP A 314 -11.99 -16.44 -19.70
CA ASP A 314 -12.88 -17.49 -19.22
C ASP A 314 -12.38 -17.98 -17.85
N LEU A 315 -13.19 -17.82 -16.81
CA LEU A 315 -12.86 -18.17 -15.42
C LEU A 315 -13.45 -19.53 -15.05
N PHE A 316 -12.61 -20.40 -14.47
CA PHE A 316 -12.98 -21.75 -14.04
C PHE A 316 -12.61 -21.96 -12.57
N ASP A 317 -13.55 -22.54 -11.80
CA ASP A 317 -13.29 -22.91 -10.41
C ASP A 317 -12.77 -24.35 -10.35
N THR A 318 -11.57 -24.54 -9.81
CA THR A 318 -10.96 -25.87 -9.66
C THR A 318 -11.31 -26.55 -8.35
N GLY A 319 -11.96 -25.86 -7.41
CA GLY A 319 -12.34 -26.40 -6.11
C GLY A 319 -11.19 -27.04 -5.31
N ARG A 320 -9.92 -26.77 -5.66
CA ARG A 320 -8.73 -27.47 -5.17
C ARG A 320 -8.77 -28.99 -5.43
N SER A 321 -9.45 -29.41 -6.48
CA SER A 321 -9.66 -30.84 -6.81
C SER A 321 -8.98 -31.22 -8.12
N VAL A 322 -8.16 -32.26 -8.10
CA VAL A 322 -7.53 -32.82 -9.31
C VAL A 322 -8.58 -33.34 -10.27
N THR A 323 -9.60 -34.05 -9.77
CA THR A 323 -10.69 -34.59 -10.57
C THR A 323 -11.50 -33.49 -11.24
N GLU A 324 -11.83 -32.41 -10.50
CA GLU A 324 -12.54 -31.28 -11.08
C GLU A 324 -11.68 -30.60 -12.15
N THR A 325 -10.40 -30.39 -11.90
CA THR A 325 -9.46 -29.84 -12.87
C THR A 325 -9.42 -30.68 -14.15
N GLN A 326 -9.33 -32.01 -14.03
CA GLN A 326 -9.35 -32.93 -15.18
C GLN A 326 -10.67 -32.84 -15.98
N THR A 327 -11.80 -32.67 -15.28
CA THR A 327 -13.12 -32.46 -15.91
C THR A 327 -13.16 -31.15 -16.67
N LEU A 328 -12.65 -30.06 -16.08
CA LEU A 328 -12.56 -28.77 -16.74
C LEU A 328 -11.70 -28.81 -18.01
N LEU A 329 -10.60 -29.58 -18.03
CA LEU A 329 -9.72 -29.72 -19.19
C LEU A 329 -10.41 -30.40 -20.41
N GLN A 330 -11.59 -30.98 -20.25
CA GLN A 330 -12.39 -31.48 -21.39
C GLN A 330 -13.16 -30.37 -22.14
N ARG A 331 -13.28 -29.19 -21.55
CA ARG A 331 -14.02 -28.07 -22.13
C ARG A 331 -13.31 -27.50 -23.36
N PRO A 332 -14.07 -27.15 -24.42
CA PRO A 332 -13.48 -26.61 -25.65
C PRO A 332 -12.77 -25.27 -25.44
N GLU A 333 -13.25 -24.44 -24.51
CA GLU A 333 -12.69 -23.13 -24.21
C GLU A 333 -11.21 -23.23 -23.76
N LEU A 334 -10.84 -24.30 -23.05
CA LEU A 334 -9.47 -24.56 -22.63
C LEU A 334 -8.55 -24.95 -23.79
N ARG A 335 -9.05 -25.69 -24.76
CA ARG A 335 -8.30 -26.06 -25.99
C ARG A 335 -8.09 -24.84 -26.90
N GLU A 336 -9.03 -23.92 -26.87
CA GLU A 336 -8.96 -22.68 -27.64
C GLU A 336 -8.10 -21.61 -27.00
N ALA A 337 -7.81 -21.72 -25.70
CA ALA A 337 -7.03 -20.74 -24.99
C ALA A 337 -5.65 -20.50 -25.63
N ASP A 338 -5.20 -19.28 -25.56
CA ASP A 338 -3.85 -18.85 -25.98
C ASP A 338 -2.91 -18.77 -24.78
N LEU A 339 -3.48 -18.70 -23.56
CA LEU A 339 -2.76 -18.65 -22.28
C LEU A 339 -3.64 -19.30 -21.20
N ILE A 340 -3.05 -20.13 -20.35
CA ILE A 340 -3.67 -20.65 -19.13
C ILE A 340 -3.00 -19.97 -17.92
N VAL A 341 -3.80 -19.40 -17.01
CA VAL A 341 -3.35 -18.83 -15.73
C VAL A 341 -3.93 -19.65 -14.60
N GLY A 342 -3.10 -20.32 -13.84
CA GLY A 342 -3.48 -21.30 -12.83
C GLY A 342 -3.40 -22.74 -13.34
N PRO A 343 -3.77 -23.70 -12.50
CA PRO A 343 -4.15 -23.58 -11.08
C PRO A 343 -2.99 -23.11 -10.17
N VAL A 344 -3.30 -23.01 -8.87
CA VAL A 344 -2.33 -22.50 -7.88
C VAL A 344 -1.53 -23.60 -7.19
N TYR A 345 -2.17 -24.74 -6.94
CA TYR A 345 -1.57 -25.85 -6.20
C TYR A 345 -0.93 -26.85 -7.16
N ASP A 346 0.26 -27.36 -6.81
CA ASP A 346 1.06 -28.26 -7.66
C ASP A 346 0.29 -29.53 -8.06
N GLU A 347 -0.46 -30.13 -7.14
CA GLU A 347 -1.27 -31.31 -7.40
C GLU A 347 -2.35 -31.08 -8.49
N THR A 348 -2.95 -29.90 -8.53
CA THR A 348 -3.94 -29.54 -9.55
C THR A 348 -3.29 -28.98 -10.81
N PHE A 349 -2.05 -28.50 -10.73
CA PHE A 349 -1.29 -27.96 -11.87
C PHE A 349 -0.75 -29.08 -12.78
N THR A 350 -0.42 -30.25 -12.25
CA THR A 350 0.11 -31.39 -13.01
C THR A 350 -0.75 -31.76 -14.24
N PRO A 351 -2.06 -32.00 -14.14
CA PRO A 351 -2.88 -32.30 -15.32
C PRO A 351 -2.95 -31.14 -16.32
N VAL A 352 -2.83 -29.89 -15.84
CA VAL A 352 -2.77 -28.70 -16.72
C VAL A 352 -1.43 -28.64 -17.46
N ALA A 353 -0.33 -29.02 -16.82
CA ALA A 353 0.98 -29.09 -17.47
C ALA A 353 0.99 -30.11 -18.63
N ASP A 354 0.42 -31.29 -18.44
CA ASP A 354 0.26 -32.30 -19.49
C ASP A 354 -0.63 -31.80 -20.64
N PHE A 355 -1.70 -31.08 -20.30
CA PHE A 355 -2.59 -30.46 -21.26
C PHE A 355 -1.88 -29.36 -22.06
N ALA A 356 -1.14 -28.48 -21.37
CA ALA A 356 -0.31 -27.43 -21.96
C ALA A 356 0.68 -28.01 -22.97
N ALA A 357 1.38 -29.08 -22.58
CA ALA A 357 2.33 -29.80 -23.44
C ALA A 357 1.68 -30.38 -24.70
N ARG A 358 0.46 -30.92 -24.56
CA ARG A 358 -0.28 -31.57 -25.67
C ARG A 358 -0.76 -30.57 -26.72
N TYR A 359 -1.21 -29.39 -26.27
CA TYR A 359 -1.84 -28.41 -27.15
C TYR A 359 -0.95 -27.21 -27.47
N GLY A 360 0.27 -27.16 -26.96
CA GLY A 360 1.21 -26.05 -27.17
C GLY A 360 0.78 -24.75 -26.50
N ILE A 361 -0.01 -24.83 -25.42
CA ILE A 361 -0.58 -23.66 -24.73
C ILE A 361 0.32 -23.32 -23.53
N PRO A 362 0.84 -22.09 -23.41
CA PRO A 362 1.59 -21.66 -22.22
C PRO A 362 0.70 -21.70 -20.97
N ALA A 363 1.25 -22.22 -19.86
CA ALA A 363 0.57 -22.29 -18.58
C ALA A 363 1.39 -21.64 -17.47
N VAL A 364 0.76 -20.75 -16.73
CA VAL A 364 1.39 -19.96 -15.65
C VAL A 364 0.84 -20.41 -14.31
N SER A 365 1.71 -20.92 -13.41
CA SER A 365 1.39 -21.02 -11.99
C SER A 365 1.56 -19.64 -11.35
N PRO A 366 0.46 -18.96 -10.98
CA PRO A 366 0.50 -17.54 -10.63
C PRO A 366 1.02 -17.27 -9.21
N LEU A 367 0.87 -18.25 -8.30
CA LEU A 367 1.12 -18.06 -6.86
C LEU A 367 1.94 -19.17 -6.22
N GLY A 368 1.91 -20.38 -6.78
CA GLY A 368 2.59 -21.55 -6.24
C GLY A 368 3.85 -21.93 -7.01
N ALA A 369 4.71 -22.75 -6.39
CA ALA A 369 5.79 -23.44 -7.09
C ALA A 369 5.22 -24.57 -7.96
N ILE A 370 5.94 -24.92 -9.02
CA ILE A 370 5.68 -26.08 -9.88
C ILE A 370 6.76 -27.12 -9.56
N GLU A 371 6.41 -28.21 -8.89
CA GLU A 371 7.34 -29.24 -8.49
C GLU A 371 7.23 -30.50 -9.35
N SER A 372 6.00 -30.88 -9.72
CA SER A 372 5.67 -32.14 -10.37
C SER A 372 5.76 -32.12 -11.89
N ALA A 373 5.99 -30.95 -12.52
CA ALA A 373 6.04 -30.82 -13.96
C ALA A 373 7.18 -29.89 -14.41
N ASP A 374 7.75 -30.19 -15.59
CA ASP A 374 8.92 -29.45 -16.06
C ASP A 374 9.07 -29.50 -17.59
N HIS A 375 8.63 -28.45 -18.26
CA HIS A 375 8.85 -28.23 -19.69
C HIS A 375 8.71 -26.75 -20.07
N SER A 376 9.17 -26.37 -21.26
CA SER A 376 9.33 -24.99 -21.73
C SER A 376 8.04 -24.16 -21.90
N LEU A 377 6.85 -24.76 -21.75
CA LEU A 377 5.57 -24.04 -21.79
C LEU A 377 5.05 -23.68 -20.40
N LEU A 378 5.79 -23.99 -19.33
CA LEU A 378 5.40 -23.73 -17.96
C LEU A 378 6.14 -22.54 -17.38
N PHE A 379 5.39 -21.67 -16.70
CA PHE A 379 5.90 -20.46 -16.08
C PHE A 379 5.49 -20.42 -14.62
N GLN A 380 6.47 -20.34 -13.72
CA GLN A 380 6.25 -20.18 -12.29
C GLN A 380 6.44 -18.72 -11.93
N ALA A 381 5.35 -18.01 -11.59
CA ALA A 381 5.40 -16.61 -11.17
C ALA A 381 5.85 -16.43 -9.71
N ALA A 382 5.65 -17.46 -8.86
CA ALA A 382 6.25 -17.49 -7.53
C ALA A 382 7.77 -17.50 -7.63
N PRO A 383 8.52 -16.67 -6.87
CA PRO A 383 9.96 -16.66 -6.94
C PRO A 383 10.59 -17.99 -6.52
N ASP A 384 11.67 -18.36 -7.21
CA ASP A 384 12.47 -19.55 -6.90
C ASP A 384 13.12 -19.44 -5.51
N ALA A 385 12.95 -20.46 -4.69
CA ALA A 385 13.44 -20.45 -3.31
C ALA A 385 14.98 -20.37 -3.22
N VAL A 386 15.69 -20.90 -4.22
CA VAL A 386 17.16 -20.95 -4.22
C VAL A 386 17.79 -19.55 -4.33
N SER A 387 17.17 -18.65 -5.08
CA SER A 387 17.65 -17.27 -5.30
C SER A 387 17.23 -16.28 -4.21
N LYS A 388 16.48 -16.73 -3.19
CA LYS A 388 15.81 -15.86 -2.19
C LYS A 388 16.73 -14.80 -1.56
N TYR A 389 17.94 -15.18 -1.20
CA TYR A 389 18.87 -14.30 -0.47
C TYR A 389 20.08 -13.86 -1.29
N ASP A 390 20.10 -14.08 -2.61
CA ASP A 390 21.25 -13.72 -3.44
C ASP A 390 21.62 -12.24 -3.31
N LYS A 391 20.63 -11.36 -3.21
CA LYS A 391 20.84 -9.92 -3.02
C LYS A 391 21.41 -9.53 -1.64
N LEU A 392 21.39 -10.45 -0.67
CA LEU A 392 21.99 -10.24 0.66
C LEU A 392 23.39 -10.87 0.80
N ARG A 393 23.80 -11.78 -0.10
CA ARG A 393 25.08 -12.51 0.04
C ARG A 393 26.28 -11.60 0.23
N GLY A 394 26.32 -10.47 -0.45
CA GLY A 394 27.38 -9.48 -0.32
C GLY A 394 27.51 -8.88 1.08
N LEU A 395 26.44 -8.85 1.87
CA LEU A 395 26.45 -8.36 3.25
C LEU A 395 27.13 -9.34 4.22
N PHE A 396 27.20 -10.61 3.87
CA PHE A 396 27.76 -11.68 4.71
C PHE A 396 29.21 -12.05 4.35
N SER A 397 29.88 -11.17 3.62
CA SER A 397 31.29 -11.33 3.26
C SER A 397 32.21 -10.98 4.44
N ASP A 398 33.46 -11.45 4.41
CA ASP A 398 34.49 -11.19 5.44
C ASP A 398 34.88 -9.70 5.54
N THR A 399 34.43 -8.86 4.58
CA THR A 399 34.61 -7.41 4.64
C THR A 399 33.72 -6.74 5.70
N ASN A 400 32.66 -7.42 6.12
CA ASN A 400 31.70 -6.96 7.12
C ASN A 400 31.86 -7.70 8.44
N ASN A 401 31.42 -7.09 9.54
CA ASN A 401 31.31 -7.73 10.83
C ASN A 401 29.87 -8.24 11.01
N VAL A 402 29.69 -9.56 11.04
CA VAL A 402 28.36 -10.16 11.13
C VAL A 402 28.04 -10.56 12.56
N VAL A 403 26.90 -10.10 13.07
CA VAL A 403 26.39 -10.43 14.42
C VAL A 403 24.99 -11.03 14.28
N VAL A 404 24.75 -12.17 14.90
CA VAL A 404 23.43 -12.81 14.94
C VAL A 404 22.82 -12.60 16.32
N ILE A 405 21.62 -12.07 16.37
CA ILE A 405 20.85 -11.94 17.63
C ILE A 405 19.65 -12.88 17.57
N SER A 406 19.68 -13.90 18.41
CA SER A 406 18.54 -14.79 18.65
C SER A 406 17.72 -14.32 19.86
N ALA A 407 16.48 -14.77 19.96
CA ALA A 407 15.58 -14.52 21.08
C ALA A 407 14.88 -15.80 21.52
N ALA A 408 14.01 -15.71 22.52
CA ALA A 408 13.22 -16.85 22.99
C ALA A 408 12.29 -17.41 21.89
N GLN A 409 11.79 -16.55 21.02
CA GLN A 409 10.96 -16.91 19.86
C GLN A 409 11.63 -16.39 18.59
N ASN A 410 12.15 -17.31 17.79
CA ASN A 410 12.76 -17.03 16.50
C ASN A 410 11.83 -17.38 15.35
N ASP A 411 11.99 -16.70 14.22
CA ASP A 411 11.42 -17.11 12.94
C ASP A 411 12.18 -18.33 12.42
N THR A 412 11.61 -19.50 12.62
CA THR A 412 12.28 -20.79 12.33
C THR A 412 12.62 -20.92 10.85
N GLU A 413 11.72 -20.50 9.96
CA GLU A 413 11.94 -20.52 8.51
C GLU A 413 13.10 -19.58 8.13
N PHE A 414 13.02 -18.32 8.53
CA PHE A 414 14.10 -17.35 8.30
C PHE A 414 15.43 -17.81 8.89
N GLN A 415 15.41 -18.35 10.10
CA GLN A 415 16.61 -18.88 10.76
C GLN A 415 17.25 -20.04 9.96
N GLN A 416 16.46 -21.00 9.50
CA GLN A 416 16.95 -22.15 8.74
C GLN A 416 17.54 -21.73 7.39
N GLU A 417 16.96 -20.72 6.76
CA GLU A 417 17.40 -20.23 5.45
C GLU A 417 18.61 -19.30 5.54
N ILE A 418 18.69 -18.44 6.57
CA ILE A 418 19.72 -17.39 6.64
C ILE A 418 21.02 -17.87 7.28
N LEU A 419 20.96 -18.71 8.31
CA LEU A 419 22.16 -19.13 9.04
C LEU A 419 23.21 -19.86 8.17
N PRO A 420 22.85 -20.70 7.18
CA PRO A 420 23.82 -21.33 6.30
C PRO A 420 24.59 -20.35 5.39
N LEU A 421 24.07 -19.12 5.22
CA LEU A 421 24.69 -18.10 4.38
C LEU A 421 25.71 -17.24 5.13
N LEU A 422 25.74 -17.32 6.46
CA LEU A 422 26.59 -16.47 7.28
C LEU A 422 28.01 -17.01 7.38
N PRO A 423 29.02 -16.13 7.50
CA PRO A 423 30.41 -16.56 7.69
C PRO A 423 30.59 -17.29 9.04
N GLY A 424 31.54 -18.22 9.09
CA GLY A 424 31.88 -18.94 10.33
C GLY A 424 32.38 -18.03 11.45
N THR A 425 32.82 -16.82 11.10
CA THR A 425 33.29 -15.78 12.04
C THR A 425 32.15 -14.97 12.66
N ALA A 426 30.88 -15.23 12.30
CA ALA A 426 29.75 -14.48 12.80
C ALA A 426 29.60 -14.61 14.33
N HIS A 427 29.52 -13.48 15.02
CA HIS A 427 29.24 -13.42 16.45
C HIS A 427 27.79 -13.82 16.73
N ARG A 428 27.56 -14.57 17.80
CA ARG A 428 26.23 -15.03 18.19
C ARG A 428 25.88 -14.54 19.59
N LEU A 429 24.77 -13.80 19.67
CA LEU A 429 24.21 -13.28 20.92
C LEU A 429 22.79 -13.82 21.12
N HIS A 430 22.42 -14.00 22.37
CA HIS A 430 21.05 -14.33 22.74
C HIS A 430 20.48 -13.16 23.54
N TYR A 431 19.43 -12.54 22.99
CA TYR A 431 18.74 -11.43 23.63
C TYR A 431 17.83 -11.92 24.76
N ALA A 432 18.02 -11.36 25.94
CA ALA A 432 17.13 -11.50 27.08
C ALA A 432 16.73 -10.11 27.60
N LYS A 433 15.51 -9.98 28.09
CA LYS A 433 15.03 -8.72 28.65
C LYS A 433 15.94 -8.27 29.81
N GLY A 434 16.45 -7.04 29.74
CA GLY A 434 17.40 -6.51 30.72
C GLY A 434 18.87 -6.84 30.43
N MET A 435 19.17 -7.41 29.26
CA MET A 435 20.55 -7.66 28.82
C MET A 435 21.37 -6.35 28.84
N GLY A 436 22.54 -6.39 29.43
CA GLY A 436 23.46 -5.24 29.47
C GLY A 436 24.07 -4.91 28.12
N GLY A 437 24.42 -3.63 27.91
CA GLY A 437 24.96 -3.14 26.63
C GLY A 437 26.29 -3.76 26.24
N SER A 438 27.14 -4.14 27.20
CA SER A 438 28.50 -4.65 26.98
C SER A 438 28.56 -5.84 26.04
N ALA A 439 27.57 -6.71 26.05
CA ALA A 439 27.55 -7.91 25.20
C ALA A 439 27.55 -7.55 23.70
N LEU A 440 26.78 -6.56 23.28
CA LEU A 440 26.79 -6.08 21.89
C LEU A 440 27.97 -5.15 21.64
N GLU A 441 28.31 -4.23 22.58
CA GLU A 441 29.44 -3.31 22.44
C GLU A 441 30.75 -4.05 22.13
N ASN A 442 31.01 -5.20 22.81
CA ASN A 442 32.25 -5.96 22.67
C ASN A 442 32.42 -6.66 21.31
N VAL A 443 31.36 -6.80 20.54
CA VAL A 443 31.39 -7.48 19.24
C VAL A 443 31.21 -6.53 18.06
N LEU A 444 30.91 -5.25 18.31
CA LEU A 444 30.81 -4.25 17.24
C LEU A 444 32.20 -3.82 16.74
N SER A 445 32.33 -3.68 15.43
CA SER A 445 33.55 -3.19 14.77
C SER A 445 33.44 -1.68 14.50
N GLY A 446 34.58 -0.98 14.65
CA GLY A 446 34.73 0.42 14.25
C GLY A 446 35.12 0.60 12.78
N ASP A 447 35.75 -0.41 12.20
CA ASP A 447 36.36 -0.33 10.88
C ASP A 447 35.53 -1.02 9.79
N LYS A 448 34.63 -1.93 10.18
CA LYS A 448 33.77 -2.68 9.29
C LYS A 448 32.30 -2.28 9.48
N GLU A 449 31.49 -2.44 8.45
CA GLU A 449 30.05 -2.36 8.60
C GLU A 449 29.56 -3.52 9.47
N ASN A 450 28.74 -3.22 10.48
CA ASN A 450 28.16 -4.21 11.37
C ASN A 450 26.79 -4.65 10.80
N VAL A 451 26.74 -5.86 10.28
CA VAL A 451 25.52 -6.50 9.78
C VAL A 451 24.91 -7.33 10.88
N ILE A 452 23.81 -6.87 11.45
CA ILE A 452 23.15 -7.53 12.57
C ILE A 452 21.92 -8.29 12.07
N VAL A 453 22.00 -9.61 12.05
CA VAL A 453 20.89 -10.51 11.68
C VAL A 453 20.06 -10.78 12.92
N VAL A 454 18.80 -10.35 12.94
CA VAL A 454 17.89 -10.52 14.07
C VAL A 454 16.83 -11.56 13.74
N LEU A 455 16.83 -12.65 14.50
CA LEU A 455 16.01 -13.84 14.22
C LEU A 455 14.60 -13.80 14.83
N SER A 456 14.27 -12.81 15.67
CA SER A 456 13.00 -12.72 16.38
C SER A 456 11.79 -12.75 15.45
N SER A 457 10.77 -13.52 15.81
CA SER A 457 9.46 -13.60 15.16
C SER A 457 8.34 -12.85 15.91
N ASP A 458 8.60 -12.47 17.16
CA ASP A 458 7.66 -11.76 18.02
C ASP A 458 7.81 -10.23 17.89
N GLU A 459 6.70 -9.52 17.70
CA GLU A 459 6.68 -8.08 17.46
C GLU A 459 7.30 -7.28 18.61
N THR A 460 6.87 -7.58 19.84
CA THR A 460 7.34 -6.88 21.05
C THR A 460 8.84 -7.12 21.31
N THR A 461 9.28 -8.37 21.15
CA THR A 461 10.69 -8.73 21.31
C THR A 461 11.55 -8.13 20.21
N THR A 462 11.06 -8.09 18.97
CA THR A 462 11.75 -7.46 17.85
C THR A 462 11.94 -5.96 18.09
N ASP A 463 10.89 -5.27 18.52
CA ASP A 463 10.95 -3.84 18.86
C ASP A 463 11.98 -3.57 19.97
N ALA A 464 11.94 -4.38 21.02
CA ALA A 464 12.90 -4.29 22.12
C ALA A 464 14.36 -4.52 21.68
N ILE A 465 14.61 -5.48 20.77
CA ILE A 465 15.94 -5.73 20.21
C ILE A 465 16.40 -4.54 19.37
N LEU A 466 15.56 -4.01 18.51
CA LEU A 466 15.91 -2.83 17.68
C LEU A 466 16.18 -1.60 18.54
N ALA A 467 15.37 -1.37 19.58
CA ALA A 467 15.60 -0.30 20.55
C ALA A 467 16.93 -0.50 21.32
N TYR A 468 17.24 -1.74 21.72
CA TYR A 468 18.50 -2.12 22.36
C TYR A 468 19.70 -1.79 21.45
N ILE A 469 19.70 -2.24 20.20
CA ILE A 469 20.76 -1.96 19.22
C ILE A 469 20.93 -0.45 19.03
N SER A 470 19.84 0.27 18.85
CA SER A 470 19.83 1.73 18.67
C SER A 470 20.37 2.47 19.90
N SER A 471 20.00 2.03 21.11
CA SER A 471 20.47 2.62 22.36
C SER A 471 21.98 2.46 22.52
N ILE A 472 22.53 1.28 22.21
CA ILE A 472 23.97 1.01 22.28
C ILE A 472 24.73 1.84 21.25
N GLN A 473 24.28 1.91 20.01
CA GLN A 473 24.86 2.76 18.98
C GLN A 473 24.95 4.22 19.47
N ASN A 474 23.84 4.76 19.99
CA ASN A 474 23.83 6.12 20.52
C ASN A 474 24.78 6.31 21.70
N SER A 475 24.85 5.33 22.61
CA SER A 475 25.75 5.38 23.77
C SER A 475 27.23 5.41 23.36
N LEU A 476 27.61 4.58 22.38
CA LEU A 476 28.98 4.55 21.84
C LEU A 476 29.37 5.87 21.18
N ILE A 477 28.46 6.45 20.39
CA ILE A 477 28.64 7.75 19.74
C ILE A 477 28.75 8.85 20.80
N ALA A 478 27.84 8.92 21.76
CA ALA A 478 27.81 9.95 22.79
C ALA A 478 29.06 9.94 23.69
N ARG A 479 29.61 8.75 23.96
CA ARG A 479 30.85 8.58 24.72
C ARG A 479 32.11 8.80 23.86
N SER A 480 31.97 9.05 22.56
CA SER A 480 33.06 9.17 21.58
C SER A 480 33.99 7.93 21.56
N VAL A 481 33.46 6.75 21.90
CA VAL A 481 34.21 5.50 21.92
C VAL A 481 34.26 4.88 20.51
N LEU A 482 33.10 4.87 19.83
CA LEU A 482 32.93 4.27 18.52
C LEU A 482 31.75 4.92 17.81
N ASN A 483 31.84 5.06 16.47
CA ASN A 483 30.73 5.42 15.62
C ASN A 483 30.42 4.25 14.65
N PRO A 484 29.76 3.19 15.14
CA PRO A 484 29.59 1.98 14.34
C PRO A 484 28.55 2.20 13.22
N SER A 485 28.93 1.85 11.98
CA SER A 485 27.96 1.67 10.91
C SER A 485 27.16 0.40 11.18
N ILE A 486 25.84 0.50 11.27
CA ILE A 486 24.95 -0.62 11.55
C ILE A 486 23.93 -0.79 10.42
N ARG A 487 23.76 -2.05 10.02
CA ARG A 487 22.70 -2.52 9.14
C ARG A 487 22.02 -3.73 9.73
N VAL A 488 20.71 -3.67 9.90
CA VAL A 488 19.94 -4.80 10.39
C VAL A 488 19.37 -5.60 9.23
N VAL A 489 19.45 -6.92 9.32
CA VAL A 489 18.76 -7.87 8.43
C VAL A 489 17.72 -8.62 9.26
N GLY A 490 16.47 -8.57 8.80
CA GLY A 490 15.34 -9.16 9.49
C GLY A 490 14.44 -10.00 8.59
N SER A 491 13.43 -10.63 9.19
CA SER A 491 12.41 -11.39 8.48
C SER A 491 11.40 -10.47 7.76
N SER A 492 10.91 -10.92 6.60
CA SER A 492 9.80 -10.26 5.89
C SER A 492 8.51 -10.17 6.71
N ARG A 493 8.36 -10.98 7.75
CA ARG A 493 7.22 -10.92 8.68
C ARG A 493 7.10 -9.58 9.37
N TRP A 494 8.20 -8.86 9.57
CA TRP A 494 8.22 -7.54 10.23
C TRP A 494 7.47 -6.45 9.44
N ALA A 495 7.34 -6.62 8.14
CA ALA A 495 6.51 -5.73 7.32
C ALA A 495 5.03 -5.67 7.78
N ARG A 496 4.55 -6.74 8.46
CA ARG A 496 3.18 -6.86 8.98
C ARG A 496 3.02 -6.43 10.44
N PHE A 497 4.12 -6.11 11.12
CA PHE A 497 4.08 -5.64 12.50
C PHE A 497 3.45 -4.25 12.57
N ARG A 498 2.56 -4.04 13.55
CA ARG A 498 1.74 -2.82 13.67
C ARG A 498 2.21 -1.91 14.79
N ASN A 499 2.68 -2.51 15.90
CA ASN A 499 3.05 -1.79 17.11
C ASN A 499 4.58 -1.65 17.27
N ILE A 500 5.33 -1.80 16.19
CA ILE A 500 6.78 -1.64 16.17
C ILE A 500 7.15 -0.18 15.82
N GLU A 501 8.17 0.34 16.48
CA GLU A 501 8.73 1.67 16.19
C GLU A 501 9.43 1.68 14.82
N LYS A 502 8.68 2.01 13.76
CA LYS A 502 9.22 1.99 12.38
C LYS A 502 10.36 2.96 12.12
N ASN A 503 10.54 4.00 12.95
CA ASN A 503 11.71 4.87 12.86
C ASN A 503 13.01 4.10 13.08
N LEU A 504 12.98 3.03 13.89
CA LEU A 504 14.13 2.14 14.10
C LEU A 504 14.53 1.39 12.83
N PHE A 505 13.58 1.08 11.94
CA PHE A 505 13.87 0.47 10.63
C PHE A 505 14.77 1.36 9.79
N PHE A 506 14.45 2.64 9.72
CA PHE A 506 15.24 3.63 9.00
C PHE A 506 16.59 3.87 9.66
N LYS A 507 16.58 4.09 10.98
CA LYS A 507 17.79 4.39 11.74
C LYS A 507 18.82 3.27 11.68
N LEU A 508 18.37 2.02 11.71
CA LEU A 508 19.23 0.83 11.69
C LEU A 508 19.42 0.25 10.29
N ASN A 509 19.04 0.99 9.24
CA ASN A 509 19.17 0.58 7.85
C ASN A 509 18.63 -0.84 7.61
N LEU A 510 17.39 -1.14 8.05
CA LEU A 510 16.80 -2.47 7.93
C LEU A 510 16.76 -2.95 6.48
N ARG A 511 17.10 -4.22 6.29
CA ARG A 511 16.98 -4.98 5.05
C ARG A 511 16.18 -6.25 5.29
N TYR A 512 15.25 -6.55 4.42
CA TYR A 512 14.58 -7.86 4.38
C TYR A 512 14.23 -8.24 2.95
N VAL A 513 14.15 -9.55 2.69
CA VAL A 513 13.78 -10.10 1.39
C VAL A 513 12.34 -10.56 1.43
N THR A 514 11.57 -10.23 0.40
CA THR A 514 10.17 -10.64 0.27
C THR A 514 9.88 -11.07 -1.17
N SER A 515 8.90 -11.96 -1.35
CA SER A 515 8.50 -12.44 -2.67
C SER A 515 7.72 -11.40 -3.49
N TYR A 516 7.32 -10.30 -2.86
CA TYR A 516 6.60 -9.20 -3.52
C TYR A 516 6.63 -7.95 -2.64
N HIS A 517 6.60 -6.80 -3.27
CA HIS A 517 6.47 -5.53 -2.58
C HIS A 517 5.73 -4.54 -3.48
N ALA A 518 4.59 -4.05 -3.03
CA ALA A 518 3.88 -2.95 -3.67
C ALA A 518 4.17 -1.66 -2.89
N ASP A 519 4.93 -0.78 -3.49
CA ASP A 519 5.26 0.52 -2.88
C ASP A 519 4.06 1.46 -2.94
N ARG A 520 3.37 1.62 -1.83
CA ARG A 520 2.25 2.57 -1.69
C ARG A 520 2.65 4.04 -1.70
N GLY A 521 3.93 4.36 -1.74
CA GLY A 521 4.43 5.69 -2.09
C GLY A 521 4.44 5.96 -3.60
N ASN A 522 4.33 4.92 -4.42
CA ASN A 522 4.32 5.02 -5.87
C ASN A 522 2.92 5.39 -6.39
N GLN A 523 2.83 6.45 -7.22
CA GLN A 523 1.57 6.95 -7.78
C GLN A 523 0.78 5.88 -8.56
N ARG A 524 1.47 4.96 -9.21
CA ARG A 524 0.84 3.86 -9.97
C ARG A 524 0.11 2.89 -9.05
N VAL A 525 0.75 2.52 -7.92
CA VAL A 525 0.14 1.66 -6.89
C VAL A 525 -1.04 2.37 -6.25
N LEU A 526 -0.91 3.66 -5.92
CA LEU A 526 -2.02 4.47 -5.39
C LEU A 526 -3.20 4.54 -6.36
N ASN A 527 -2.94 4.71 -7.65
CA ASN A 527 -4.00 4.74 -8.67
C ASN A 527 -4.72 3.38 -8.79
N PHE A 528 -3.96 2.29 -8.71
CA PHE A 528 -4.53 0.95 -8.66
C PHE A 528 -5.40 0.76 -7.41
N ASP A 529 -4.90 1.13 -6.22
CA ASP A 529 -5.63 1.01 -4.96
C ASP A 529 -6.96 1.76 -5.00
N ARG A 530 -6.94 3.01 -5.46
CA ARG A 530 -8.17 3.81 -5.61
C ARG A 530 -9.20 3.15 -6.51
N ARG A 531 -8.74 2.67 -7.65
CA ARG A 531 -9.61 2.04 -8.63
C ARG A 531 -10.14 0.72 -8.12
N TYR A 532 -9.29 -0.09 -7.48
CA TYR A 532 -9.70 -1.37 -6.89
C TYR A 532 -10.77 -1.15 -5.81
N ILE A 533 -10.58 -0.16 -4.94
CA ILE A 533 -11.56 0.20 -3.91
C ILE A 533 -12.87 0.68 -4.53
N ALA A 534 -12.80 1.51 -5.57
CA ALA A 534 -13.98 2.02 -6.25
C ALA A 534 -14.80 0.90 -6.92
N ASP A 535 -14.14 -0.09 -7.55
CA ASP A 535 -14.81 -1.14 -8.30
C ASP A 535 -15.27 -2.30 -7.40
N PHE A 536 -14.52 -2.61 -6.32
CA PHE A 536 -14.76 -3.83 -5.51
C PHE A 536 -15.06 -3.55 -4.02
N GLY A 537 -15.00 -2.30 -3.56
CA GLY A 537 -15.40 -1.91 -2.19
C GLY A 537 -14.48 -2.43 -1.09
N SER A 538 -13.25 -2.85 -1.41
CA SER A 538 -12.29 -3.36 -0.42
C SER A 538 -10.86 -2.94 -0.73
N ILE A 539 -10.01 -2.89 0.31
CA ILE A 539 -8.59 -2.59 0.13
C ILE A 539 -7.90 -3.79 -0.53
N PRO A 540 -7.13 -3.58 -1.63
CA PRO A 540 -6.45 -4.67 -2.31
C PRO A 540 -5.40 -5.31 -1.42
N SER A 541 -5.37 -6.64 -1.40
CA SER A 541 -4.29 -7.41 -0.81
C SER A 541 -3.20 -7.71 -1.84
N LEU A 542 -2.15 -8.39 -1.40
CA LEU A 542 -1.08 -8.88 -2.28
C LEU A 542 -1.61 -9.72 -3.46
N TYR A 543 -2.74 -10.40 -3.28
CA TYR A 543 -3.32 -11.25 -4.32
C TYR A 543 -3.90 -10.42 -5.46
N ALA A 544 -4.50 -9.28 -5.17
CA ALA A 544 -5.00 -8.34 -6.17
C ALA A 544 -3.85 -7.77 -7.02
N TYR A 545 -2.75 -7.34 -6.38
CA TYR A 545 -1.57 -6.86 -7.12
C TYR A 545 -0.96 -7.95 -8.00
N ARG A 546 -0.84 -9.19 -7.51
CA ARG A 546 -0.33 -10.31 -8.30
C ARG A 546 -1.24 -10.66 -9.46
N GLY A 547 -2.56 -10.66 -9.26
CA GLY A 547 -3.53 -10.88 -10.32
C GLY A 547 -3.39 -9.85 -11.44
N TYR A 548 -3.21 -8.59 -11.06
CA TYR A 548 -2.94 -7.51 -11.99
C TYR A 548 -1.63 -7.72 -12.76
N ASP A 549 -0.51 -7.92 -12.04
CA ASP A 549 0.83 -7.97 -12.63
C ASP A 549 1.02 -9.18 -13.54
N VAL A 550 0.62 -10.37 -13.08
CA VAL A 550 0.72 -11.60 -13.89
C VAL A 550 -0.13 -11.48 -15.16
N THR A 551 -1.37 -11.02 -15.04
CA THR A 551 -2.25 -10.87 -16.19
C THR A 551 -1.71 -9.83 -17.16
N LYS A 552 -1.30 -8.67 -16.66
CA LYS A 552 -0.78 -7.59 -17.50
C LYS A 552 0.49 -8.00 -18.24
N LEU A 553 1.42 -8.66 -17.54
CA LEU A 553 2.67 -9.13 -18.12
C LEU A 553 2.43 -10.15 -19.23
N PHE A 554 1.76 -11.25 -18.91
CA PHE A 554 1.61 -12.34 -19.87
C PHE A 554 0.68 -11.97 -21.03
N VAL A 555 -0.49 -11.40 -20.76
CA VAL A 555 -1.45 -11.03 -21.81
C VAL A 555 -0.88 -9.92 -22.70
N GLY A 556 -0.24 -8.91 -22.09
CA GLY A 556 0.39 -7.83 -22.84
C GLY A 556 1.49 -8.34 -23.76
N THR A 557 2.38 -9.21 -23.25
CA THR A 557 3.50 -9.76 -24.02
C THR A 557 3.03 -10.73 -25.12
N VAL A 558 2.04 -11.60 -24.82
CA VAL A 558 1.43 -12.47 -25.83
C VAL A 558 0.79 -11.66 -26.94
N LYS A 559 0.08 -10.58 -26.63
CA LYS A 559 -0.55 -9.72 -27.66
C LYS A 559 0.46 -9.03 -28.54
N LEU A 560 1.57 -8.58 -27.98
CA LEU A 560 2.61 -7.85 -28.72
C LEU A 560 3.48 -8.77 -29.59
N HIS A 561 3.81 -9.97 -29.10
CA HIS A 561 4.82 -10.83 -29.68
C HIS A 561 4.30 -12.20 -30.14
N GLY A 562 3.01 -12.48 -29.93
CA GLY A 562 2.40 -13.74 -30.37
C GLY A 562 3.09 -14.97 -29.78
N SER A 563 3.40 -15.95 -30.64
CA SER A 563 4.07 -17.20 -30.23
C SER A 563 5.50 -16.99 -29.71
N ASP A 564 6.12 -15.88 -30.04
CA ASP A 564 7.51 -15.57 -29.63
C ASP A 564 7.59 -14.84 -28.29
N PHE A 565 6.45 -14.61 -27.62
CA PHE A 565 6.35 -13.82 -26.39
C PHE A 565 7.37 -14.22 -25.30
N VAL A 566 7.76 -15.48 -25.25
CA VAL A 566 8.71 -16.00 -24.26
C VAL A 566 10.06 -15.27 -24.32
N ARG A 567 10.51 -14.91 -25.50
CA ARG A 567 11.79 -14.19 -25.74
C ARG A 567 11.74 -12.77 -25.16
N TYR A 568 10.55 -12.17 -25.18
CA TYR A 568 10.33 -10.77 -24.77
C TYR A 568 9.78 -10.62 -23.36
N LEU A 569 9.49 -11.74 -22.66
CA LEU A 569 8.86 -11.71 -21.35
C LEU A 569 9.65 -10.92 -20.30
N ASN A 570 10.99 -11.00 -20.35
CA ASN A 570 11.87 -10.25 -19.46
C ASN A 570 12.21 -8.84 -19.94
N GLU A 571 11.96 -8.54 -21.21
CA GLU A 571 12.25 -7.25 -21.85
C GLU A 571 10.99 -6.36 -21.91
N ALA A 572 9.83 -6.92 -21.54
CA ALA A 572 8.56 -6.21 -21.58
C ALA A 572 8.55 -5.03 -20.61
N GLU A 573 8.66 -3.81 -21.12
CA GLU A 573 8.54 -2.56 -20.36
C GLU A 573 7.09 -2.26 -19.97
N LEU A 574 6.42 -3.23 -19.36
CA LEU A 574 5.06 -3.07 -18.89
C LEU A 574 5.07 -2.49 -17.46
N PRO A 575 4.26 -1.45 -17.20
CA PRO A 575 4.22 -0.81 -15.88
C PRO A 575 3.49 -1.69 -14.86
N LEU A 576 4.23 -2.56 -14.17
CA LEU A 576 3.75 -3.42 -13.10
C LEU A 576 3.63 -2.67 -11.77
N LEU A 577 2.92 -3.25 -10.79
CA LEU A 577 2.65 -2.66 -9.48
C LEU A 577 3.65 -3.12 -8.41
N GLN A 578 4.15 -4.34 -8.55
CA GLN A 578 5.10 -4.96 -7.64
C GLN A 578 6.51 -4.97 -8.22
N THR A 579 7.38 -5.81 -7.68
CA THR A 579 8.71 -6.06 -8.20
C THR A 579 8.66 -6.61 -9.62
N PRO A 580 9.57 -6.23 -10.50
CA PRO A 580 9.68 -6.81 -11.83
C PRO A 580 9.89 -8.32 -11.77
N TYR A 581 9.30 -9.04 -12.70
CA TYR A 581 9.54 -10.47 -12.87
C TYR A 581 10.79 -10.69 -13.74
N ARG A 582 11.54 -11.74 -13.45
CA ARG A 582 12.66 -12.21 -14.27
C ARG A 582 12.58 -13.73 -14.40
N PHE A 583 12.05 -14.17 -15.52
CA PHE A 583 11.87 -15.59 -15.81
C PHE A 583 13.15 -16.18 -16.39
N VAL A 584 13.65 -17.24 -15.77
CA VAL A 584 14.86 -17.96 -16.17
C VAL A 584 14.58 -19.45 -16.27
N GLN A 585 15.23 -20.11 -17.22
CA GLN A 585 15.28 -21.58 -17.32
C GLN A 585 16.57 -22.07 -16.67
N LYS A 586 16.50 -23.09 -15.83
CA LYS A 586 17.70 -23.73 -15.25
C LYS A 586 18.47 -24.56 -16.27
N ALA A 587 17.79 -25.04 -17.32
CA ALA A 587 18.37 -25.73 -18.46
C ALA A 587 17.42 -25.61 -19.66
N PRO A 588 17.90 -25.73 -20.91
CA PRO A 588 17.06 -25.69 -22.10
C PRO A 588 15.92 -26.72 -22.03
N GLY A 589 14.72 -26.30 -22.44
CA GLY A 589 13.54 -27.16 -22.46
C GLY A 589 12.84 -27.35 -21.10
N ARG A 590 13.40 -26.81 -20.01
CA ARG A 590 12.79 -26.81 -18.68
C ARG A 590 11.76 -25.66 -18.52
N LYS A 591 11.03 -25.66 -17.41
CA LYS A 591 10.12 -24.57 -17.05
C LYS A 591 10.87 -23.26 -16.82
N PHE A 592 10.14 -22.17 -16.95
CA PHE A 592 10.61 -20.84 -16.57
C PHE A 592 10.23 -20.55 -15.10
N GLU A 593 11.19 -20.22 -14.29
CA GLU A 593 11.00 -19.86 -12.89
C GLU A 593 11.33 -18.38 -12.69
N ASN A 594 10.51 -17.68 -11.92
CA ASN A 594 10.81 -16.30 -11.53
C ASN A 594 11.99 -16.30 -10.56
N GLY A 595 13.12 -15.71 -10.97
CA GLY A 595 14.30 -15.54 -10.12
C GLY A 595 14.33 -14.23 -9.34
N GLU A 596 13.27 -13.40 -9.43
CA GLU A 596 13.27 -12.07 -8.84
C GLU A 596 12.66 -12.05 -7.45
N TRP A 597 13.47 -11.65 -6.47
CA TRP A 597 13.07 -11.36 -5.10
C TRP A 597 13.22 -9.87 -4.80
N ALA A 598 12.28 -9.30 -4.09
CA ALA A 598 12.36 -7.92 -3.63
C ALA A 598 13.25 -7.82 -2.39
N LEU A 599 14.34 -7.08 -2.48
CA LEU A 599 15.11 -6.62 -1.32
C LEU A 599 14.59 -5.24 -0.90
N VAL A 600 13.86 -5.19 0.20
CA VAL A 600 13.35 -3.94 0.77
C VAL A 600 14.40 -3.33 1.68
N CYS A 601 14.77 -2.10 1.38
CA CYS A 601 15.81 -1.33 2.01
C CYS A 601 15.25 -0.09 2.69
N TYR A 602 15.21 -0.06 4.00
CA TYR A 602 15.01 1.17 4.76
C TYR A 602 16.35 1.89 4.90
N ASN A 603 16.41 3.16 4.55
CA ASN A 603 17.63 3.95 4.59
C ASN A 603 17.52 5.06 5.64
N ASN A 604 18.64 5.43 6.25
CA ASN A 604 18.70 6.46 7.32
C ASN A 604 18.25 7.87 6.88
N ASN A 605 18.10 8.11 5.58
CA ASN A 605 17.49 9.31 5.01
C ASN A 605 15.96 9.23 4.92
N TYR A 606 15.33 8.26 5.58
CA TYR A 606 13.89 8.02 5.58
C TYR A 606 13.30 7.64 4.21
N THR A 607 14.12 7.08 3.33
CA THR A 607 13.63 6.50 2.07
C THR A 607 13.51 4.98 2.18
N ILE A 608 12.56 4.42 1.42
CA ILE A 608 12.46 2.97 1.19
C ILE A 608 12.82 2.73 -0.26
N GLU A 609 13.82 1.89 -0.49
CA GLU A 609 14.19 1.41 -1.82
C GLU A 609 13.85 -0.07 -1.94
N VAL A 610 13.41 -0.47 -3.12
CA VAL A 610 13.21 -1.88 -3.48
C VAL A 610 14.15 -2.22 -4.62
N ARG A 611 15.00 -3.22 -4.38
CA ARG A 611 16.04 -3.67 -5.33
C ARG A 611 15.77 -5.08 -5.81
#